data_d56f1b59a828f63448fd4060d6c0e94b
#
_entry.id   d56f1b59a828f63448fd4060d6c0e94b
#
_cell.length_a   1.000
_cell.length_b   1.000
_cell.length_c   1.000
_cell.angle_alpha   90.00
_cell.angle_beta   90.00
_cell.angle_gamma   90.00
#
_symmetry.space_group_name_H-M   'P 1'
#
loop_
_entity.id
_entity.type
_entity.pdbx_description
1 polymer ?
#
loop_
_entity_poly.entity_id
_entity_poly.type
_entity_poly.pdbx_seq_one_letter_code
_entity_poly.pdbx_strand_id
1 'polypeptide(L)'
;MSLKYITTISITLSLLLLTACGSGGSKTKEAESIEIPQSKAVINNSPLSDYKIIIYGNSHSSQLGGLLEIIITNQLPSTSVKITTVSGRFLDEIVAVDANVDKLKSDNWSHAIFQGQKYSQSGSTDYPTSATERLILNAKEHKITPILFPEHPQKGDPAEAKQVYDLHLAISQKQPSCIAPVGFVWNRVLEIMPSINLHSADGNHASYAGNVLTAMTFYQIITSELTDTMPFIPAIDLTQQEQALFGQVVTEVLELYPACGAK
;
A
#
# COMPACT_ATOMS: atom_id res chain seq x y z
N MET A 1 7.96 11.11 -68.51
CA MET A 1 7.87 12.57 -68.64
C MET A 1 7.36 13.11 -67.27
N SER A 2 8.04 13.89 -66.57
CA SER A 2 9.01 14.93 -66.47
C SER A 2 9.28 15.10 -64.98
N LEU A 3 10.33 14.88 -64.49
CA LEU A 3 11.53 15.50 -63.96
C LEU A 3 11.44 17.02 -63.74
N LYS A 4 11.65 17.49 -62.47
CA LYS A 4 12.35 18.75 -62.08
C LYS A 4 12.36 18.88 -60.55
N TYR A 5 13.53 18.81 -60.00
CA TYR A 5 14.61 19.70 -59.57
C TYR A 5 14.39 20.32 -58.16
N ILE A 6 15.18 19.90 -57.28
CA ILE A 6 16.10 20.44 -56.27
C ILE A 6 16.12 21.97 -56.14
N THR A 7 16.00 22.45 -54.87
CA THR A 7 16.87 23.55 -54.41
C THR A 7 17.04 23.52 -52.87
N THR A 8 18.27 23.27 -52.50
CA THR A 8 18.88 23.50 -51.18
C THR A 8 19.08 24.99 -50.98
N ILE A 9 18.73 25.51 -49.81
CA ILE A 9 19.20 26.81 -49.31
C ILE A 9 19.79 26.62 -47.93
N SER A 10 21.13 26.67 -47.91
CA SER A 10 21.92 26.92 -46.69
C SER A 10 21.87 28.41 -46.36
N ILE A 11 21.58 28.75 -45.14
CA ILE A 11 21.87 30.07 -44.59
C ILE A 11 22.61 29.91 -43.27
N THR A 12 23.89 30.18 -43.38
CA THR A 12 24.79 30.53 -42.28
C THR A 12 24.60 31.99 -41.93
N LEU A 13 24.60 32.34 -40.62
CA LEU A 13 25.16 33.61 -40.13
C LEU A 13 24.64 33.81 -38.67
N SER A 14 25.38 34.01 -37.78
CA SER A 14 26.43 34.87 -37.28
C SER A 14 26.22 35.10 -35.80
N LEU A 15 27.25 34.83 -35.11
CA LEU A 15 27.55 35.10 -33.70
C LEU A 15 27.39 36.60 -33.37
N LEU A 16 26.64 36.94 -32.32
CA LEU A 16 26.75 38.24 -31.68
C LEU A 16 26.85 38.01 -30.17
N LEU A 17 28.09 38.18 -29.69
CA LEU A 17 28.41 38.33 -28.26
C LEU A 17 27.89 39.66 -27.74
N LEU A 18 27.06 39.62 -26.70
CA LEU A 18 26.80 40.78 -25.85
C LEU A 18 27.07 40.37 -24.41
N THR A 19 28.22 40.82 -23.91
CA THR A 19 28.55 40.86 -22.51
C THR A 19 27.72 41.95 -21.82
N ALA A 20 27.00 41.58 -20.77
CA ALA A 20 26.45 42.51 -19.80
C ALA A 20 26.69 41.94 -18.40
N CYS A 21 27.48 42.69 -17.64
CA CYS A 21 27.76 42.49 -16.21
C CYS A 21 26.53 42.78 -15.34
N GLY A 22 26.41 42.00 -14.26
CA GLY A 22 26.02 42.51 -12.96
C GLY A 22 24.62 42.22 -12.50
N SER A 23 24.47 41.35 -11.51
CA SER A 23 23.86 41.70 -10.22
C SER A 23 23.44 40.44 -9.46
N GLY A 24 23.77 40.39 -8.19
CA GLY A 24 23.62 39.30 -7.27
C GLY A 24 22.26 38.60 -7.26
N GLY A 25 22.29 37.35 -7.63
CA GLY A 25 21.18 36.43 -7.46
C GLY A 25 21.45 35.52 -6.27
N SER A 26 20.62 35.65 -5.26
CA SER A 26 20.50 34.72 -4.14
C SER A 26 20.46 33.31 -4.68
N LYS A 27 21.45 32.48 -4.32
CA LYS A 27 21.43 31.05 -4.57
C LYS A 27 20.36 30.44 -3.65
N THR A 28 19.16 30.27 -4.15
CA THR A 28 18.23 29.27 -3.62
C THR A 28 18.97 27.93 -3.74
N LYS A 29 19.31 27.31 -2.61
CA LYS A 29 19.72 25.92 -2.58
C LYS A 29 18.56 25.12 -3.17
N GLU A 30 18.74 24.65 -4.39
CA GLU A 30 17.94 23.57 -4.94
C GLU A 30 18.01 22.41 -3.93
N ALA A 31 16.85 22.00 -3.41
CA ALA A 31 16.79 20.84 -2.52
C ALA A 31 17.32 19.65 -3.32
N GLU A 32 18.47 19.14 -2.89
CA GLU A 32 19.07 17.92 -3.43
C GLU A 32 18.01 16.83 -3.35
N SER A 33 17.42 16.43 -4.50
CA SER A 33 16.53 15.29 -4.58
C SER A 33 17.38 14.06 -4.24
N ILE A 34 17.18 13.52 -3.04
CA ILE A 34 17.79 12.25 -2.65
C ILE A 34 17.19 11.21 -3.60
N GLU A 35 17.95 10.78 -4.61
CA GLU A 35 17.58 9.63 -5.43
C GLU A 35 17.55 8.40 -4.51
N ILE A 36 16.32 7.93 -4.22
CA ILE A 36 16.13 6.68 -3.48
C ILE A 36 16.44 5.55 -4.47
N PRO A 37 17.45 4.69 -4.22
CA PRO A 37 17.81 3.64 -5.16
C PRO A 37 16.61 2.74 -5.47
N GLN A 38 16.35 2.48 -6.76
CA GLN A 38 15.39 1.46 -7.16
C GLN A 38 15.87 0.10 -6.65
N SER A 39 15.08 -0.50 -5.80
CA SER A 39 15.44 -1.74 -5.15
C SER A 39 14.99 -2.96 -5.99
N LYS A 40 15.57 -4.11 -5.67
CA LYS A 40 15.26 -5.43 -6.25
C LYS A 40 13.79 -5.81 -6.10
N ALA A 41 13.36 -6.85 -6.81
CA ALA A 41 12.00 -7.39 -6.74
C ALA A 41 11.52 -7.65 -5.29
N VAL A 42 10.22 -7.56 -5.09
CA VAL A 42 9.55 -7.89 -3.81
C VAL A 42 9.87 -9.33 -3.43
N ILE A 43 10.24 -9.55 -2.16
CA ILE A 43 10.43 -10.89 -1.61
C ILE A 43 9.06 -11.44 -1.26
N ASN A 44 8.70 -12.60 -1.82
CA ASN A 44 7.51 -13.33 -1.44
C ASN A 44 7.92 -14.46 -0.48
N ASN A 45 7.45 -14.40 0.76
CA ASN A 45 7.79 -15.35 1.82
C ASN A 45 6.73 -16.46 2.00
N SER A 46 5.70 -16.52 1.17
CA SER A 46 4.64 -17.52 1.29
C SER A 46 4.97 -18.84 0.58
N PRO A 47 4.48 -19.99 1.09
CA PRO A 47 3.93 -20.23 2.44
C PRO A 47 5.04 -20.37 3.50
N LEU A 48 4.76 -20.01 4.74
CA LEU A 48 5.70 -20.07 5.86
C LEU A 48 5.16 -20.95 7.01
N SER A 49 6.08 -21.51 7.81
CA SER A 49 5.75 -22.17 9.08
C SER A 49 5.71 -21.20 10.27
N ASP A 50 6.23 -19.99 10.09
CA ASP A 50 6.34 -18.94 11.11
C ASP A 50 6.08 -17.58 10.48
N TYR A 51 5.00 -16.91 10.86
CA TYR A 51 4.67 -15.57 10.39
C TYR A 51 5.00 -14.54 11.46
N LYS A 52 6.00 -13.72 11.20
CA LYS A 52 6.34 -12.56 12.01
C LYS A 52 5.99 -11.31 11.23
N ILE A 53 4.97 -10.59 11.68
CA ILE A 53 4.38 -9.48 10.95
C ILE A 53 4.55 -8.19 11.77
N ILE A 54 5.09 -7.15 11.16
CA ILE A 54 5.12 -5.82 11.75
C ILE A 54 4.19 -4.89 10.99
N ILE A 55 3.34 -4.16 11.73
CA ILE A 55 2.34 -3.24 11.17
C ILE A 55 2.69 -1.81 11.58
N TYR A 56 2.89 -0.94 10.62
CA TYR A 56 2.98 0.51 10.84
C TYR A 56 1.66 1.14 10.43
N GLY A 57 1.06 1.95 11.30
CA GLY A 57 -0.21 2.58 10.96
C GLY A 57 -0.86 3.36 12.09
N ASN A 58 -2.06 3.82 11.81
CA ASN A 58 -2.89 4.60 12.73
C ASN A 58 -4.15 3.84 13.16
N SER A 59 -5.23 4.57 13.50
CA SER A 59 -6.50 3.98 13.94
C SER A 59 -7.15 3.03 12.92
N HIS A 60 -6.90 3.22 11.60
CA HIS A 60 -7.42 2.35 10.54
C HIS A 60 -6.80 0.94 10.53
N SER A 61 -5.67 0.74 11.19
CA SER A 61 -5.01 -0.57 11.34
C SER A 61 -5.06 -1.14 12.75
N SER A 62 -5.72 -0.46 13.70
CA SER A 62 -5.64 -0.77 15.13
C SER A 62 -6.13 -2.18 15.51
N GLN A 63 -7.11 -2.73 14.80
CA GLN A 63 -7.64 -4.08 15.05
C GLN A 63 -7.03 -5.15 14.15
N LEU A 64 -6.29 -4.74 13.10
CA LEU A 64 -5.78 -5.66 12.08
C LEU A 64 -4.91 -6.77 12.69
N GLY A 65 -3.99 -6.43 13.58
CA GLY A 65 -3.06 -7.41 14.16
C GLY A 65 -3.77 -8.54 14.90
N GLY A 66 -4.70 -8.21 15.79
CA GLY A 66 -5.43 -9.22 16.56
C GLY A 66 -6.35 -10.10 15.71
N LEU A 67 -7.03 -9.51 14.72
CA LEU A 67 -7.91 -10.26 13.82
C LEU A 67 -7.09 -11.17 12.89
N LEU A 68 -5.97 -10.68 12.37
CA LEU A 68 -5.10 -11.47 11.52
C LEU A 68 -4.48 -12.64 12.29
N GLU A 69 -4.07 -12.46 13.56
CA GLU A 69 -3.61 -13.53 14.43
C GLU A 69 -4.70 -14.59 14.64
N ILE A 70 -5.95 -14.18 14.93
CA ILE A 70 -7.08 -15.09 15.06
C ILE A 70 -7.28 -15.91 13.78
N ILE A 71 -7.30 -15.25 12.61
CA ILE A 71 -7.52 -15.94 11.33
C ILE A 71 -6.38 -16.93 11.04
N ILE A 72 -5.12 -16.51 11.11
CA ILE A 72 -3.99 -17.38 10.81
C ILE A 72 -3.95 -18.58 11.76
N THR A 73 -4.10 -18.37 13.06
CA THR A 73 -4.03 -19.48 14.03
C THR A 73 -5.18 -20.48 13.90
N ASN A 74 -6.38 -20.04 13.51
CA ASN A 74 -7.50 -20.93 13.25
C ASN A 74 -7.36 -21.72 11.95
N GLN A 75 -6.84 -21.08 10.88
CA GLN A 75 -6.74 -21.71 9.57
C GLN A 75 -5.46 -22.52 9.40
N LEU A 76 -4.38 -22.12 10.06
CA LEU A 76 -3.06 -22.74 10.00
C LEU A 76 -2.56 -23.13 11.41
N PRO A 77 -3.20 -24.11 12.08
CA PRO A 77 -2.97 -24.39 13.51
C PRO A 77 -1.55 -24.89 13.84
N SER A 78 -0.78 -25.32 12.84
CA SER A 78 0.61 -25.74 12.99
C SER A 78 1.63 -24.61 12.77
N THR A 79 1.15 -23.39 12.54
CA THR A 79 1.97 -22.22 12.20
C THR A 79 2.08 -21.30 13.40
N SER A 80 3.29 -20.83 13.71
CA SER A 80 3.47 -19.79 14.72
C SER A 80 3.22 -18.41 14.15
N VAL A 81 2.62 -17.52 14.96
CA VAL A 81 2.28 -16.14 14.58
C VAL A 81 2.76 -15.16 15.64
N LYS A 82 3.47 -14.13 15.20
CA LYS A 82 3.82 -12.98 16.03
C LYS A 82 3.51 -11.70 15.28
N ILE A 83 2.66 -10.87 15.85
CA ILE A 83 2.30 -9.58 15.24
C ILE A 83 2.67 -8.44 16.19
N THR A 84 3.30 -7.41 15.66
CA THR A 84 3.67 -6.20 16.40
C THR A 84 3.21 -4.97 15.65
N THR A 85 2.58 -4.03 16.36
CA THR A 85 2.12 -2.77 15.77
C THR A 85 2.97 -1.59 16.24
N VAL A 86 3.35 -0.73 15.30
CA VAL A 86 3.99 0.55 15.51
C VAL A 86 2.97 1.63 15.20
N SER A 87 2.32 2.16 16.24
CA SER A 87 1.22 3.11 16.10
C SER A 87 1.73 4.56 15.98
N GLY A 88 1.06 5.35 15.15
CA GLY A 88 1.27 6.79 14.97
C GLY A 88 0.10 7.39 14.21
N ARG A 89 0.27 8.61 13.64
CA ARG A 89 -0.77 9.22 12.80
C ARG A 89 -0.55 8.90 11.34
N PHE A 90 0.62 9.27 10.81
CA PHE A 90 0.99 9.06 9.41
C PHE A 90 2.40 8.51 9.32
N LEU A 91 2.71 7.83 8.22
CA LEU A 91 4.01 7.18 8.04
C LEU A 91 5.18 8.14 8.11
N ASP A 92 5.06 9.35 7.58
CA ASP A 92 6.12 10.38 7.67
C ASP A 92 6.41 10.82 9.11
N GLU A 93 5.40 10.87 9.96
CA GLU A 93 5.54 11.17 11.39
C GLU A 93 6.14 9.96 12.15
N ILE A 94 5.72 8.75 11.81
CA ILE A 94 6.24 7.52 12.43
C ILE A 94 7.73 7.36 12.14
N VAL A 95 8.18 7.57 10.88
CA VAL A 95 9.59 7.43 10.50
C VAL A 95 10.48 8.57 10.94
N ALA A 96 9.89 9.68 11.39
CA ALA A 96 10.66 10.76 12.03
C ALA A 96 11.27 10.36 13.38
N VAL A 97 10.81 9.23 13.94
CA VAL A 97 11.35 8.66 15.19
C VAL A 97 12.20 7.43 14.83
N ASP A 98 13.52 7.56 14.92
CA ASP A 98 14.48 6.51 14.53
C ASP A 98 14.18 5.15 15.18
N ALA A 99 13.80 5.14 16.47
CA ALA A 99 13.43 3.92 17.18
C ALA A 99 12.25 3.16 16.53
N ASN A 100 11.38 3.84 15.78
CA ASN A 100 10.31 3.18 15.03
C ASN A 100 10.85 2.49 13.77
N VAL A 101 11.79 3.14 13.07
CA VAL A 101 12.45 2.55 11.90
C VAL A 101 13.31 1.36 12.32
N ASP A 102 14.01 1.46 13.45
CA ASP A 102 14.87 0.38 13.97
C ASP A 102 14.07 -0.88 14.36
N LYS A 103 12.77 -0.79 14.58
CA LYS A 103 11.91 -1.97 14.79
C LYS A 103 11.90 -2.92 13.59
N LEU A 104 12.11 -2.45 12.37
CA LEU A 104 12.30 -3.33 11.21
C LEU A 104 13.51 -4.25 11.35
N LYS A 105 14.50 -3.86 12.15
CA LYS A 105 15.73 -4.64 12.41
C LYS A 105 15.64 -5.50 13.67
N SER A 106 14.59 -5.33 14.47
CA SER A 106 14.53 -5.89 15.82
C SER A 106 14.17 -7.38 15.88
N ASP A 107 13.67 -7.95 14.78
CA ASP A 107 13.33 -9.36 14.65
C ASP A 107 13.47 -9.80 13.18
N ASN A 108 13.38 -11.11 12.93
CA ASN A 108 13.30 -11.66 11.57
C ASN A 108 11.86 -11.60 11.07
N TRP A 109 11.36 -10.38 10.79
CA TRP A 109 10.03 -10.18 10.26
C TRP A 109 9.87 -10.84 8.90
N SER A 110 8.76 -11.53 8.66
CA SER A 110 8.41 -12.06 7.34
C SER A 110 7.75 -10.99 6.47
N HIS A 111 6.87 -10.19 7.07
CA HIS A 111 6.09 -9.16 6.38
C HIS A 111 6.06 -7.86 7.16
N ALA A 112 6.01 -6.74 6.44
CA ALA A 112 5.77 -5.41 6.99
C ALA A 112 4.59 -4.76 6.27
N ILE A 113 3.57 -4.36 7.04
CA ILE A 113 2.39 -3.67 6.52
C ILE A 113 2.55 -2.18 6.79
N PHE A 114 2.40 -1.34 5.76
CA PHE A 114 2.54 0.11 5.83
C PHE A 114 1.21 0.79 5.52
N GLN A 115 0.54 1.32 6.55
CA GLN A 115 -0.70 2.09 6.48
C GLN A 115 -0.46 3.51 6.97
N GLY A 116 -1.19 4.49 6.42
CA GLY A 116 -1.14 5.88 6.86
C GLY A 116 -0.23 6.76 5.99
N GLN A 117 -0.07 6.45 4.70
CA GLN A 117 0.43 7.41 3.73
C GLN A 117 -0.57 8.57 3.62
N LYS A 118 -0.10 9.80 3.82
CA LYS A 118 -0.95 11.00 3.62
C LYS A 118 -1.45 11.10 2.19
N TYR A 119 -2.71 11.44 2.03
CA TYR A 119 -3.31 11.79 0.75
C TYR A 119 -4.33 12.92 0.92
N SER A 120 -4.67 13.58 -0.17
CA SER A 120 -5.69 14.63 -0.21
C SER A 120 -6.99 14.04 -0.74
N GLN A 121 -8.04 14.01 0.07
CA GLN A 121 -9.36 13.54 -0.36
C GLN A 121 -9.90 14.33 -1.54
N SER A 122 -9.68 15.65 -1.56
CA SER A 122 -10.09 16.52 -2.68
C SER A 122 -9.16 16.47 -3.88
N GLY A 123 -8.01 15.79 -3.80
CA GLY A 123 -6.96 15.82 -4.84
C GLY A 123 -6.25 17.16 -4.96
N SER A 124 -6.47 18.12 -4.03
CA SER A 124 -5.92 19.48 -4.12
C SER A 124 -4.46 19.60 -3.65
N THR A 125 -3.90 18.56 -3.03
CA THR A 125 -2.57 18.60 -2.44
C THR A 125 -1.84 17.27 -2.67
N ASP A 126 -0.63 17.34 -3.19
CA ASP A 126 0.27 16.21 -3.29
C ASP A 126 1.13 16.13 -2.03
N TYR A 127 1.02 15.03 -1.30
CA TYR A 127 1.87 14.76 -0.13
C TYR A 127 3.09 13.94 -0.53
N PRO A 128 4.27 14.22 0.06
CA PRO A 128 5.48 13.45 -0.20
C PRO A 128 5.30 11.96 0.13
N THR A 129 5.84 11.09 -0.72
CA THR A 129 5.81 9.63 -0.56
C THR A 129 7.15 9.05 -0.09
N SER A 130 8.18 9.89 0.03
CA SER A 130 9.56 9.47 0.34
C SER A 130 9.70 8.72 1.66
N ALA A 131 8.88 9.03 2.67
CA ALA A 131 8.87 8.30 3.95
C ALA A 131 8.42 6.84 3.76
N THR A 132 7.34 6.62 3.03
CA THR A 132 6.85 5.28 2.70
C THR A 132 7.84 4.52 1.81
N GLU A 133 8.42 5.18 0.82
CA GLU A 133 9.44 4.60 -0.05
C GLU A 133 10.69 4.14 0.73
N ARG A 134 11.12 4.93 1.73
CA ARG A 134 12.21 4.56 2.66
C ARG A 134 11.86 3.34 3.51
N LEU A 135 10.64 3.23 4.03
CA LEU A 135 10.21 2.05 4.80
C LEU A 135 10.22 0.80 3.94
N ILE A 136 9.71 0.88 2.70
CA ILE A 136 9.76 -0.25 1.75
C ILE A 136 11.21 -0.68 1.49
N LEU A 137 12.10 0.29 1.22
CA LEU A 137 13.51 -0.01 1.00
C LEU A 137 14.15 -0.71 2.21
N ASN A 138 13.96 -0.14 3.42
CA ASN A 138 14.46 -0.75 4.66
C ASN A 138 13.91 -2.17 4.88
N ALA A 139 12.63 -2.40 4.65
CA ALA A 139 12.04 -3.74 4.77
C ALA A 139 12.75 -4.73 3.82
N LYS A 140 12.95 -4.34 2.55
CA LYS A 140 13.60 -5.20 1.54
C LYS A 140 15.07 -5.48 1.86
N GLU A 141 15.81 -4.50 2.39
CA GLU A 141 17.20 -4.70 2.85
C GLU A 141 17.30 -5.77 3.94
N HIS A 142 16.25 -5.92 4.75
CA HIS A 142 16.14 -6.94 5.81
C HIS A 142 15.38 -8.20 5.37
N LYS A 143 15.13 -8.37 4.06
CA LYS A 143 14.39 -9.52 3.49
C LYS A 143 12.96 -9.63 3.98
N ILE A 144 12.34 -8.52 4.35
CA ILE A 144 10.95 -8.44 4.79
C ILE A 144 10.10 -8.10 3.56
N THR A 145 9.00 -8.82 3.35
CA THR A 145 8.04 -8.51 2.27
C THR A 145 7.22 -7.26 2.63
N PRO A 146 7.38 -6.13 1.92
CA PRO A 146 6.62 -4.93 2.20
C PRO A 146 5.23 -5.00 1.56
N ILE A 147 4.19 -4.68 2.32
CA ILE A 147 2.80 -4.61 1.84
C ILE A 147 2.25 -3.22 2.14
N LEU A 148 1.89 -2.50 1.11
CA LEU A 148 1.18 -1.22 1.23
C LEU A 148 -0.29 -1.47 1.56
N PHE A 149 -0.82 -0.66 2.46
CA PHE A 149 -2.21 -0.69 2.87
C PHE A 149 -2.92 0.61 2.46
N PRO A 150 -3.40 0.72 1.19
CA PRO A 150 -4.41 1.71 0.83
C PRO A 150 -5.65 1.48 1.68
N GLU A 151 -6.04 2.47 2.47
CA GLU A 151 -7.19 2.33 3.36
C GLU A 151 -8.51 2.28 2.58
N HIS A 152 -9.55 1.76 3.24
CA HIS A 152 -10.89 1.71 2.67
C HIS A 152 -11.45 3.11 2.45
N PRO A 153 -12.38 3.31 1.49
CA PRO A 153 -12.99 4.59 1.22
C PRO A 153 -13.89 5.03 2.36
N GLN A 154 -14.11 6.32 2.49
CA GLN A 154 -15.12 6.87 3.39
C GLN A 154 -16.53 6.44 2.95
N LYS A 155 -17.43 6.37 3.93
CA LYS A 155 -18.83 6.00 3.69
C LYS A 155 -19.48 6.95 2.69
N GLY A 156 -19.93 6.39 1.58
CA GLY A 156 -20.62 7.15 0.51
C GLY A 156 -19.67 7.66 -0.58
N ASP A 157 -18.38 7.43 -0.50
CA ASP A 157 -17.42 7.81 -1.54
C ASP A 157 -16.65 6.57 -2.09
N PRO A 158 -17.30 5.70 -2.89
CA PRO A 158 -16.62 4.53 -3.46
C PRO A 158 -15.47 4.88 -4.42
N ALA A 159 -15.44 6.10 -4.96
CA ALA A 159 -14.38 6.55 -5.87
C ALA A 159 -13.04 6.74 -5.17
N GLU A 160 -13.05 7.04 -3.87
CA GLU A 160 -11.85 7.20 -3.05
C GLU A 160 -11.00 5.93 -3.03
N ALA A 161 -11.62 4.74 -3.12
CA ALA A 161 -10.89 3.47 -3.20
C ALA A 161 -9.84 3.45 -4.32
N LYS A 162 -10.24 3.92 -5.51
CA LYS A 162 -9.34 4.00 -6.66
C LYS A 162 -8.28 5.08 -6.47
N GLN A 163 -8.66 6.23 -5.95
CA GLN A 163 -7.74 7.34 -5.72
C GLN A 163 -6.60 6.95 -4.78
N VAL A 164 -6.94 6.30 -3.66
CA VAL A 164 -5.95 5.87 -2.67
C VAL A 164 -5.11 4.71 -3.21
N TYR A 165 -5.73 3.78 -3.96
CA TYR A 165 -5.00 2.68 -4.59
C TYR A 165 -3.99 3.18 -5.64
N ASP A 166 -4.36 4.14 -6.49
CA ASP A 166 -3.48 4.71 -7.52
C ASP A 166 -2.27 5.42 -6.90
N LEU A 167 -2.44 6.12 -5.77
CA LEU A 167 -1.32 6.69 -5.02
C LEU A 167 -0.33 5.60 -4.58
N HIS A 168 -0.83 4.50 -4.01
CA HIS A 168 0.02 3.40 -3.56
C HIS A 168 0.65 2.64 -4.74
N LEU A 169 -0.04 2.58 -5.88
CA LEU A 169 0.52 2.03 -7.12
C LEU A 169 1.72 2.88 -7.60
N ALA A 170 1.60 4.22 -7.56
CA ALA A 170 2.70 5.11 -7.90
C ALA A 170 3.90 4.96 -6.94
N ILE A 171 3.66 4.71 -5.65
CA ILE A 171 4.72 4.39 -4.67
C ILE A 171 5.39 3.06 -5.04
N SER A 172 4.60 2.03 -5.31
CA SER A 172 5.13 0.70 -5.63
C SER A 172 5.90 0.66 -6.95
N GLN A 173 5.59 1.54 -7.89
CA GLN A 173 6.37 1.71 -9.13
C GLN A 173 7.78 2.26 -8.86
N LYS A 174 7.94 3.12 -7.84
CA LYS A 174 9.24 3.63 -7.42
C LYS A 174 9.98 2.62 -6.53
N GLN A 175 9.27 2.00 -5.60
CA GLN A 175 9.81 0.99 -4.69
C GLN A 175 8.91 -0.26 -4.73
N PRO A 176 9.28 -1.31 -5.50
CA PRO A 176 8.47 -2.53 -5.64
C PRO A 176 8.04 -3.09 -4.29
N SER A 177 6.72 -3.25 -4.13
CA SER A 177 6.03 -3.70 -2.91
C SER A 177 4.70 -4.32 -3.28
N CYS A 178 4.15 -5.17 -2.42
CA CYS A 178 2.77 -5.61 -2.54
C CYS A 178 1.81 -4.45 -2.23
N ILE A 179 0.59 -4.48 -2.78
CA ILE A 179 -0.47 -3.50 -2.52
C ILE A 179 -1.74 -4.27 -2.19
N ALA A 180 -2.28 -4.09 -0.99
CA ALA A 180 -3.55 -4.72 -0.60
C ALA A 180 -4.72 -3.94 -1.23
N PRO A 181 -5.59 -4.54 -2.07
CA PRO A 181 -6.67 -3.83 -2.74
C PRO A 181 -7.90 -3.64 -1.82
N VAL A 182 -7.67 -3.20 -0.56
CA VAL A 182 -8.69 -3.14 0.50
C VAL A 182 -9.90 -2.34 0.07
N GLY A 183 -9.71 -1.15 -0.52
CA GLY A 183 -10.84 -0.31 -0.94
C GLY A 183 -11.72 -0.96 -2.01
N PHE A 184 -11.14 -1.73 -2.93
CA PHE A 184 -11.90 -2.45 -3.95
C PHE A 184 -12.66 -3.64 -3.35
N VAL A 185 -12.05 -4.36 -2.39
CA VAL A 185 -12.74 -5.42 -1.64
C VAL A 185 -13.95 -4.85 -0.89
N TRP A 186 -13.81 -3.71 -0.23
CA TRP A 186 -14.91 -3.05 0.48
C TRP A 186 -16.03 -2.63 -0.48
N ASN A 187 -15.71 -1.97 -1.58
CA ASN A 187 -16.69 -1.56 -2.58
C ASN A 187 -17.47 -2.77 -3.12
N ARG A 188 -16.77 -3.88 -3.39
CA ARG A 188 -17.41 -5.07 -3.92
C ARG A 188 -18.36 -5.74 -2.92
N VAL A 189 -17.99 -5.80 -1.63
CA VAL A 189 -18.89 -6.29 -0.58
C VAL A 189 -20.11 -5.39 -0.44
N LEU A 190 -19.95 -4.07 -0.43
CA LEU A 190 -21.05 -3.11 -0.33
C LEU A 190 -21.99 -3.14 -1.56
N GLU A 191 -21.47 -3.48 -2.74
CA GLU A 191 -22.26 -3.68 -3.95
C GLU A 191 -23.16 -4.93 -3.82
N ILE A 192 -22.62 -6.05 -3.31
CA ILE A 192 -23.35 -7.33 -3.18
C ILE A 192 -24.29 -7.32 -1.98
N MET A 193 -23.87 -6.74 -0.86
CA MET A 193 -24.61 -6.68 0.41
C MET A 193 -24.67 -5.25 0.94
N PRO A 194 -25.50 -4.37 0.34
CA PRO A 194 -25.58 -2.95 0.74
C PRO A 194 -26.03 -2.72 2.19
N SER A 195 -26.66 -3.73 2.80
CA SER A 195 -27.13 -3.66 4.18
C SER A 195 -26.03 -3.91 5.22
N ILE A 196 -24.86 -4.45 4.82
CA ILE A 196 -23.78 -4.71 5.76
C ILE A 196 -23.13 -3.40 6.20
N ASN A 197 -22.87 -3.30 7.50
CA ASN A 197 -22.24 -2.12 8.05
C ASN A 197 -20.72 -2.33 8.16
N LEU A 198 -19.95 -1.90 7.15
CA LEU A 198 -18.49 -1.96 7.16
C LEU A 198 -17.85 -0.76 7.85
N HIS A 199 -18.55 0.38 7.97
CA HIS A 199 -18.04 1.59 8.60
C HIS A 199 -18.53 1.74 10.02
N SER A 200 -17.74 2.36 10.88
CA SER A 200 -18.18 2.85 12.18
C SER A 200 -19.13 4.04 12.03
N ALA A 201 -19.66 4.54 13.15
CA ALA A 201 -20.66 5.60 13.16
C ALA A 201 -20.16 6.93 12.54
N ASP A 202 -18.85 7.18 12.55
CA ASP A 202 -18.24 8.37 11.96
C ASP A 202 -18.11 8.31 10.42
N GLY A 203 -18.37 7.15 9.84
CA GLY A 203 -18.25 6.94 8.39
C GLY A 203 -16.82 6.90 7.84
N ASN A 204 -15.82 7.06 8.70
CA ASN A 204 -14.40 7.07 8.34
C ASN A 204 -13.68 5.80 8.80
N HIS A 205 -13.86 5.39 10.04
CA HIS A 205 -13.22 4.18 10.56
C HIS A 205 -14.00 2.92 10.21
N ALA A 206 -13.30 1.79 10.21
CA ALA A 206 -13.91 0.48 10.05
C ALA A 206 -14.80 0.12 11.25
N SER A 207 -15.95 -0.51 10.99
CA SER A 207 -16.67 -1.30 11.98
C SER A 207 -15.92 -2.60 12.27
N TYR A 208 -16.46 -3.44 13.16
CA TYR A 208 -15.91 -4.78 13.38
C TYR A 208 -15.90 -5.61 12.08
N ALA A 209 -17.01 -5.63 11.34
CA ALA A 209 -17.12 -6.36 10.07
C ALA A 209 -16.12 -5.83 9.03
N GLY A 210 -15.94 -4.51 8.93
CA GLY A 210 -14.94 -3.91 8.04
C GLY A 210 -13.51 -4.29 8.41
N ASN A 211 -13.19 -4.34 9.70
CA ASN A 211 -11.88 -4.81 10.17
C ASN A 211 -11.65 -6.30 9.86
N VAL A 212 -12.67 -7.16 10.00
CA VAL A 212 -12.58 -8.59 9.64
C VAL A 212 -12.34 -8.74 8.14
N LEU A 213 -13.10 -8.02 7.30
CA LEU A 213 -12.92 -8.06 5.84
C LEU A 213 -11.50 -7.65 5.43
N THR A 214 -10.98 -6.60 6.05
CA THR A 214 -9.61 -6.14 5.85
C THR A 214 -8.60 -7.20 6.29
N ALA A 215 -8.80 -7.83 7.45
CA ALA A 215 -7.90 -8.88 7.95
C ALA A 215 -7.91 -10.13 7.05
N MET A 216 -9.07 -10.54 6.51
CA MET A 216 -9.16 -11.63 5.53
C MET A 216 -8.40 -11.30 4.24
N THR A 217 -8.45 -10.03 3.79
CA THR A 217 -7.66 -9.58 2.64
C THR A 217 -6.16 -9.75 2.89
N PHE A 218 -5.67 -9.30 4.05
CA PHE A 218 -4.25 -9.48 4.41
C PHE A 218 -3.89 -10.95 4.65
N TYR A 219 -4.79 -11.76 5.21
CA TYR A 219 -4.55 -13.19 5.37
C TYR A 219 -4.21 -13.85 4.02
N GLN A 220 -5.05 -13.67 2.99
CA GLN A 220 -4.79 -14.26 1.68
C GLN A 220 -3.50 -13.72 1.03
N ILE A 221 -3.21 -12.42 1.17
CA ILE A 221 -1.99 -11.83 0.63
C ILE A 221 -0.73 -12.41 1.28
N ILE A 222 -0.75 -12.60 2.60
CA ILE A 222 0.40 -13.03 3.40
C ILE A 222 0.64 -14.53 3.28
N THR A 223 -0.44 -15.32 3.32
CA THR A 223 -0.35 -16.78 3.36
C THR A 223 -0.46 -17.43 1.99
N SER A 224 -1.02 -16.75 1.02
CA SER A 224 -1.45 -17.28 -0.29
C SER A 224 -2.55 -18.35 -0.19
N GLU A 225 -3.11 -18.58 0.99
CA GLU A 225 -4.26 -19.46 1.18
C GLU A 225 -5.55 -18.74 0.77
N LEU A 226 -6.38 -19.39 -0.04
CA LEU A 226 -7.59 -18.80 -0.58
C LEU A 226 -8.67 -18.65 0.50
N THR A 227 -9.23 -17.46 0.62
CA THR A 227 -10.27 -17.16 1.62
C THR A 227 -11.65 -17.68 1.23
N ASP A 228 -11.92 -17.94 -0.05
CA ASP A 228 -13.19 -18.52 -0.51
C ASP A 228 -13.40 -19.97 -0.08
N THR A 229 -12.32 -20.70 0.19
CA THR A 229 -12.33 -22.06 0.74
C THR A 229 -12.12 -22.13 2.24
N MET A 230 -12.01 -20.97 2.90
CA MET A 230 -11.71 -20.89 4.32
C MET A 230 -12.88 -21.40 5.17
N PRO A 231 -12.65 -22.38 6.09
CA PRO A 231 -13.66 -22.80 7.04
C PRO A 231 -14.14 -21.65 7.94
N PHE A 232 -15.39 -21.76 8.39
CA PHE A 232 -15.97 -20.82 9.36
C PHE A 232 -15.13 -20.75 10.64
N ILE A 233 -14.88 -19.52 11.12
CA ILE A 233 -14.13 -19.25 12.36
C ILE A 233 -15.10 -18.80 13.45
N PRO A 234 -15.43 -19.66 14.43
CA PRO A 234 -16.35 -19.31 15.52
C PRO A 234 -15.88 -18.16 16.43
N ALA A 235 -14.57 -17.88 16.45
CA ALA A 235 -14.00 -16.79 17.23
C ALA A 235 -14.22 -15.40 16.60
N ILE A 236 -14.72 -15.34 15.36
CA ILE A 236 -15.09 -14.11 14.66
C ILE A 236 -16.58 -13.89 14.79
N ASP A 237 -16.98 -12.76 15.39
CA ASP A 237 -18.40 -12.40 15.62
C ASP A 237 -19.06 -11.90 14.33
N LEU A 238 -19.12 -12.78 13.33
CA LEU A 238 -19.86 -12.66 12.08
C LEU A 238 -20.49 -14.00 11.77
N THR A 239 -21.66 -13.98 11.12
CA THR A 239 -22.32 -15.18 10.67
C THR A 239 -21.48 -15.97 9.67
N GLN A 240 -21.73 -17.27 9.55
CA GLN A 240 -21.08 -18.11 8.55
C GLN A 240 -21.29 -17.58 7.12
N GLN A 241 -22.49 -17.02 6.85
CA GLN A 241 -22.80 -16.44 5.55
C GLN A 241 -21.99 -15.20 5.24
N GLU A 242 -21.78 -14.31 6.23
CA GLU A 242 -20.95 -13.11 6.09
C GLU A 242 -19.48 -13.47 5.88
N GLN A 243 -18.96 -14.41 6.67
CA GLN A 243 -17.57 -14.87 6.50
C GLN A 243 -17.35 -15.52 5.14
N ALA A 244 -18.29 -16.35 4.66
CA ALA A 244 -18.22 -16.97 3.34
C ALA A 244 -18.27 -15.94 2.20
N LEU A 245 -19.16 -14.94 2.30
CA LEU A 245 -19.23 -13.84 1.34
C LEU A 245 -17.91 -13.05 1.31
N PHE A 246 -17.37 -12.72 2.47
CA PHE A 246 -16.11 -12.00 2.56
C PHE A 246 -14.97 -12.77 1.90
N GLY A 247 -14.89 -14.09 2.17
CA GLY A 247 -13.89 -14.96 1.55
C GLY A 247 -13.98 -14.98 0.03
N GLN A 248 -15.19 -15.13 -0.52
CA GLN A 248 -15.40 -15.11 -1.96
C GLN A 248 -15.00 -13.79 -2.59
N VAL A 249 -15.41 -12.66 -2.00
CA VAL A 249 -15.08 -11.33 -2.53
C VAL A 249 -13.59 -11.03 -2.44
N VAL A 250 -12.92 -11.41 -1.36
CA VAL A 250 -11.47 -11.24 -1.22
C VAL A 250 -10.73 -11.99 -2.32
N THR A 251 -11.07 -13.27 -2.56
CA THR A 251 -10.46 -14.08 -3.63
C THR A 251 -10.75 -13.47 -5.01
N GLU A 252 -12.01 -13.11 -5.32
CA GLU A 252 -12.40 -12.47 -6.58
C GLU A 252 -11.60 -11.18 -6.85
N VAL A 253 -11.48 -10.32 -5.86
CA VAL A 253 -10.79 -9.03 -6.04
C VAL A 253 -9.28 -9.21 -6.14
N LEU A 254 -8.68 -10.15 -5.41
CA LEU A 254 -7.25 -10.43 -5.50
C LEU A 254 -6.85 -11.14 -6.82
N GLU A 255 -7.76 -11.82 -7.49
CA GLU A 255 -7.57 -12.30 -8.87
C GLU A 255 -7.51 -11.14 -9.87
N LEU A 256 -8.37 -10.12 -9.71
CA LEU A 256 -8.42 -8.94 -10.57
C LEU A 256 -7.29 -7.94 -10.27
N TYR A 257 -6.90 -7.83 -9.01
CA TYR A 257 -5.87 -6.92 -8.50
C TYR A 257 -4.83 -7.71 -7.68
N PRO A 258 -3.93 -8.47 -8.32
CA PRO A 258 -2.91 -9.26 -7.62
C PRO A 258 -2.02 -8.37 -6.76
N ALA A 259 -1.96 -8.65 -5.46
CA ALA A 259 -1.31 -7.76 -4.50
C ALA A 259 0.21 -7.61 -4.72
N CYS A 260 0.90 -8.70 -5.08
CA CYS A 260 2.38 -8.75 -5.15
C CYS A 260 2.92 -8.79 -6.60
N GLY A 261 2.14 -8.37 -7.58
CA GLY A 261 2.47 -8.49 -9.00
C GLY A 261 2.18 -9.89 -9.54
N ALA A 262 2.02 -10.03 -10.86
CA ALA A 262 1.92 -11.34 -11.49
C ALA A 262 3.25 -12.08 -11.33
N LYS A 263 3.19 -13.36 -10.90
CA LYS A 263 4.33 -14.28 -10.88
C LYS A 263 4.82 -14.58 -12.28
#